data_9154b954cc60c67a295a94fc068163ee
#
_entry.id   9154b954cc60c67a295a94fc068163ee
#
_cell.length_a   1.000
_cell.length_b   1.000
_cell.length_c   1.000
_cell.angle_alpha   90.00
_cell.angle_beta   90.00
_cell.angle_gamma   90.00
#
_symmetry.space_group_name_H-M   'P 1'
#
loop_
_entity.id
_entity.type
_entity.pdbx_description
1 polymer ?
#
loop_
_entity_poly.entity_id
_entity_poly.type
_entity_poly.pdbx_seq_one_letter_code
_entity_poly.pdbx_strand_id
1 'polypeptide(L)'
;MVNNSDIIDIIRLYREFPKYNYLSDRDIARAIIPSLSLNQFKIFRYPSTDVAYAFTNWAYLSKNVEERFLQTGVLENLDWDSGDICWHIETVNTAP
;
A
#
# COMPACT_ATOMS: atom_id res chain seq x y z
N MET A 1 12.44 0.29 8.69
CA MET A 1 11.97 1.68 8.55
C MET A 1 11.94 2.06 7.09
N VAL A 2 10.86 2.72 6.66
CA VAL A 2 10.73 3.20 5.29
C VAL A 2 11.70 4.38 5.05
N ASN A 3 12.22 4.49 3.84
CA ASN A 3 13.07 5.61 3.44
C ASN A 3 12.56 6.19 2.12
N ASN A 4 13.16 7.30 1.70
CA ASN A 4 12.74 7.98 0.46
C ASN A 4 12.89 7.11 -0.78
N SER A 5 13.93 6.28 -0.80
CA SER A 5 14.17 5.35 -1.91
C SER A 5 13.03 4.33 -2.02
N ASP A 6 12.52 3.82 -0.89
CA ASP A 6 11.39 2.90 -0.88
C ASP A 6 10.13 3.58 -1.43
N ILE A 7 9.86 4.81 -1.03
CA ILE A 7 8.70 5.56 -1.50
C ILE A 7 8.77 5.77 -3.01
N ILE A 8 9.93 6.15 -3.52
CA ILE A 8 10.15 6.35 -4.96
C ILE A 8 9.91 5.04 -5.72
N ASP A 9 10.43 3.92 -5.20
CA ASP A 9 10.25 2.61 -5.82
C ASP A 9 8.77 2.20 -5.86
N ILE A 10 8.03 2.45 -4.79
CA ILE A 10 6.60 2.14 -4.75
C ILE A 10 5.83 2.97 -5.77
N ILE A 11 6.12 4.27 -5.85
CA ILE A 11 5.47 5.16 -6.82
C ILE A 11 5.75 4.68 -8.24
N ARG A 12 7.00 4.28 -8.52
CA ARG A 12 7.37 3.73 -9.83
C ARG A 12 6.56 2.48 -10.16
N LEU A 13 6.37 1.58 -9.19
CA LEU A 13 5.56 0.37 -9.40
C LEU A 13 4.12 0.72 -9.77
N TYR A 14 3.52 1.69 -9.09
CA TYR A 14 2.18 2.15 -9.42
C TYR A 14 2.11 2.71 -10.85
N ARG A 15 3.13 3.45 -11.27
CA ARG A 15 3.20 4.03 -12.61
C ARG A 15 3.27 2.96 -13.69
N GLU A 16 3.95 1.86 -13.41
CA GLU A 16 4.11 0.76 -14.36
C GLU A 16 2.88 -0.16 -14.41
N PHE A 17 1.97 -0.02 -13.45
CA PHE A 17 0.78 -0.87 -13.37
C PHE A 17 -0.36 -0.20 -14.15
N PRO A 18 -0.83 -0.78 -15.27
CA PRO A 18 -1.78 -0.09 -16.15
C PRO A 18 -3.04 0.41 -15.44
N LYS A 19 -3.52 -0.35 -14.46
CA LYS A 19 -4.72 0.01 -13.71
C LYS A 19 -4.59 1.34 -12.97
N TYR A 20 -3.37 1.72 -12.58
CA TYR A 20 -3.11 2.89 -11.72
C TYR A 20 -2.28 3.97 -12.37
N ASN A 21 -1.97 3.85 -13.66
CA ASN A 21 -1.06 4.80 -14.30
C ASN A 21 -1.66 6.22 -14.44
N TYR A 22 -2.96 6.38 -14.23
CA TYR A 22 -3.63 7.67 -14.27
C TYR A 22 -3.53 8.45 -12.94
N LEU A 23 -3.12 7.79 -11.86
CA LEU A 23 -3.04 8.44 -10.56
C LEU A 23 -1.86 9.41 -10.51
N SER A 24 -2.04 10.55 -9.84
CA SER A 24 -0.93 11.46 -9.56
C SER A 24 -0.02 10.88 -8.48
N ASP A 25 1.21 11.37 -8.39
CA ASP A 25 2.12 10.97 -7.31
C ASP A 25 1.52 11.28 -5.94
N ARG A 26 0.78 12.38 -5.83
CA ARG A 26 0.11 12.77 -4.60
C ARG A 26 -0.97 11.76 -4.20
N ASP A 27 -1.77 11.29 -5.17
CA ASP A 27 -2.80 10.29 -4.91
C ASP A 27 -2.20 8.97 -4.45
N ILE A 28 -1.12 8.55 -5.11
CA ILE A 28 -0.40 7.33 -4.73
C ILE A 28 0.16 7.48 -3.31
N ALA A 29 0.81 8.60 -3.02
CA ALA A 29 1.36 8.85 -1.69
C ALA A 29 0.29 8.77 -0.60
N ARG A 30 -0.87 9.37 -0.83
CA ARG A 30 -1.99 9.32 0.12
C ARG A 30 -2.47 7.90 0.37
N ALA A 31 -2.46 7.06 -0.66
CA ALA A 31 -2.91 5.68 -0.56
C ALA A 31 -1.93 4.80 0.23
N ILE A 32 -0.64 5.10 0.19
CA ILE A 32 0.38 4.22 0.78
C ILE A 32 0.95 4.71 2.11
N ILE A 33 0.97 6.03 2.35
CA ILE A 33 1.63 6.60 3.54
C ILE A 33 1.13 5.98 4.86
N PRO A 34 -0.19 5.78 5.08
CA PRO A 34 -0.63 5.17 6.33
C PRO A 34 0.00 3.81 6.61
N SER A 35 0.05 2.93 5.62
CA SER A 35 0.65 1.61 5.79
C SER A 35 2.16 1.69 5.98
N LEU A 36 2.83 2.62 5.29
CA LEU A 36 4.27 2.82 5.45
C LEU A 36 4.60 3.31 6.86
N SER A 37 3.83 4.26 7.36
CA SER A 37 4.03 4.81 8.72
C SER A 37 3.89 3.76 9.79
N LEU A 38 3.03 2.76 9.57
CA LEU A 38 2.75 1.69 10.53
C LEU A 38 3.61 0.45 10.29
N ASN A 39 4.48 0.48 9.29
CA ASN A 39 5.27 -0.69 8.87
C ASN A 39 4.38 -1.89 8.50
N GLN A 40 3.25 -1.61 7.88
CA GLN A 40 2.27 -2.61 7.42
C GLN A 40 2.34 -2.76 5.91
N PHE A 41 3.54 -3.02 5.41
CA PHE A 41 3.79 -3.15 3.98
C PHE A 41 4.99 -4.05 3.73
N LYS A 42 5.13 -4.50 2.47
CA LYS A 42 6.31 -5.22 2.01
C LYS A 42 6.62 -4.84 0.57
N ILE A 43 7.90 -4.63 0.29
CA ILE A 43 8.41 -4.44 -1.07
C ILE A 43 9.17 -5.71 -1.44
N PHE A 44 8.84 -6.29 -2.59
CA PHE A 44 9.52 -7.49 -3.12
C PHE A 44 10.55 -7.03 -4.13
N ARG A 45 11.79 -7.50 -3.97
CA ARG A 45 12.92 -7.12 -4.81
C ARG A 45 13.59 -8.33 -5.40
N TYR A 46 14.11 -8.19 -6.61
CA TYR A 46 14.95 -9.23 -7.21
C TYR A 46 16.26 -9.32 -6.45
N PRO A 47 16.66 -10.52 -5.98
CA PRO A 47 17.88 -10.64 -5.16
C PRO A 47 19.16 -10.18 -5.87
N SER A 48 19.25 -10.37 -7.18
CA SER A 48 20.46 -10.09 -7.94
C SER A 48 20.68 -8.59 -8.19
N THR A 49 19.60 -7.81 -8.28
CA THR A 49 19.67 -6.39 -8.67
C THR A 49 19.10 -5.45 -7.63
N ASP A 50 18.40 -5.97 -6.65
CA ASP A 50 17.66 -5.19 -5.65
C ASP A 50 16.57 -4.30 -6.25
N VAL A 51 16.19 -4.55 -7.48
CA VAL A 51 15.12 -3.80 -8.15
C VAL A 51 13.77 -4.28 -7.62
N ALA A 52 12.92 -3.34 -7.20
CA ALA A 52 11.58 -3.64 -6.72
C ALA A 52 10.67 -4.07 -7.89
N TYR A 53 9.92 -5.16 -7.69
CA TYR A 53 8.98 -5.65 -8.70
C TYR A 53 7.55 -5.76 -8.15
N ALA A 54 7.35 -5.66 -6.85
CA ALA A 54 6.02 -5.73 -6.26
C ALA A 54 5.97 -5.01 -4.91
N PHE A 55 4.76 -4.59 -4.56
CA PHE A 55 4.46 -3.93 -3.30
C PHE A 55 3.12 -4.44 -2.80
N THR A 56 3.01 -4.69 -1.51
CA THR A 56 1.75 -5.04 -0.86
C THR A 56 1.63 -4.33 0.47
N ASN A 57 0.41 -4.05 0.89
CA ASN A 57 0.15 -3.51 2.21
C ASN A 57 -1.11 -4.12 2.82
N TRP A 58 -1.28 -3.89 4.12
CA TRP A 58 -2.41 -4.45 4.87
C TRP A 58 -2.79 -3.51 5.99
N ALA A 59 -4.00 -3.72 6.53
CA ALA A 59 -4.52 -2.96 7.65
C ALA A 59 -5.09 -3.92 8.70
N TYR A 60 -5.12 -3.45 9.94
CA TYR A 60 -5.76 -4.17 11.05
C TYR A 60 -6.96 -3.35 11.50
N LEU A 61 -8.17 -3.86 11.29
CA LEU A 61 -9.40 -3.11 11.45
C LEU A 61 -10.18 -3.59 12.67
N SER A 62 -10.84 -2.64 13.35
CA SER A 62 -11.89 -2.96 14.30
C SER A 62 -13.13 -3.41 13.54
N LYS A 63 -14.07 -4.04 14.24
CA LYS A 63 -15.33 -4.48 13.63
C LYS A 63 -16.12 -3.33 13.04
N ASN A 64 -16.18 -2.21 13.75
CA ASN A 64 -16.90 -1.01 13.27
C ASN A 64 -16.24 -0.43 12.03
N VAL A 65 -14.91 -0.35 12.01
CA VAL A 65 -14.17 0.14 10.85
C VAL A 65 -14.35 -0.80 9.66
N GLU A 66 -14.28 -2.11 9.88
CA GLU A 66 -14.50 -3.08 8.81
C GLU A 66 -15.86 -2.90 8.18
N GLU A 67 -16.91 -2.76 8.98
CA GLU A 67 -18.27 -2.58 8.47
C GLU A 67 -18.38 -1.31 7.62
N ARG A 68 -17.82 -0.21 8.09
CA ARG A 68 -17.80 1.05 7.33
C ARG A 68 -16.99 0.90 6.04
N PHE A 69 -15.84 0.24 6.09
CA PHE A 69 -14.99 0.00 4.93
C PHE A 69 -15.71 -0.84 3.87
N LEU A 70 -16.45 -1.86 4.29
CA LEU A 70 -17.24 -2.68 3.36
C LEU A 70 -18.32 -1.86 2.66
N GLN A 71 -18.84 -0.85 3.32
CA GLN A 71 -19.90 0.01 2.75
C GLN A 71 -19.31 1.11 1.85
N THR A 72 -18.19 1.69 2.23
CA THR A 72 -17.65 2.91 1.58
C THR A 72 -16.45 2.66 0.69
N GLY A 73 -15.70 1.59 0.93
CA GLY A 73 -14.44 1.33 0.25
C GLY A 73 -13.31 2.27 0.67
N VAL A 74 -13.48 3.05 1.74
CA VAL A 74 -12.53 4.09 2.16
C VAL A 74 -11.99 3.80 3.55
N LEU A 75 -10.67 3.92 3.70
CA LEU A 75 -9.97 3.88 4.99
C LEU A 75 -9.38 5.27 5.27
N GLU A 76 -9.66 5.79 6.45
CA GLU A 76 -9.02 7.00 6.95
C GLU A 76 -7.72 6.64 7.66
N ASN A 77 -6.87 7.63 7.94
CA ASN A 77 -5.53 7.37 8.49
C ASN A 77 -5.57 6.56 9.78
N LEU A 78 -6.50 6.86 10.69
CA LEU A 78 -6.59 6.16 11.97
C LEU A 78 -7.21 4.76 11.86
N ASP A 79 -7.78 4.43 10.71
CA ASP A 79 -8.44 3.15 10.52
C ASP A 79 -7.46 2.00 10.35
N TRP A 80 -6.26 2.27 9.83
CA TRP A 80 -5.31 1.25 9.42
C TRP A 80 -4.78 0.38 10.56
N ASP A 81 -4.86 0.86 11.78
CA ASP A 81 -4.46 0.09 12.97
C ASP A 81 -5.51 0.29 14.07
N SER A 82 -6.75 -0.05 13.75
CA SER A 82 -7.89 0.18 14.64
C SER A 82 -8.36 -1.06 15.39
N GLY A 83 -7.84 -2.24 15.05
CA GLY A 83 -8.26 -3.49 15.69
C GLY A 83 -7.40 -4.67 15.29
N ASP A 84 -7.98 -5.87 15.30
CA ASP A 84 -7.25 -7.13 15.05
C ASP A 84 -7.64 -7.83 13.76
N ILE A 85 -8.60 -7.30 13.01
CA ILE A 85 -9.05 -7.96 11.77
C ILE A 85 -8.10 -7.56 10.65
N CYS A 86 -7.29 -8.50 10.17
CA CYS A 86 -6.31 -8.22 9.13
C CYS A 86 -6.97 -8.19 7.75
N TRP A 87 -6.76 -7.10 7.03
CA TRP A 87 -7.20 -6.93 5.65
C TRP A 87 -6.02 -6.67 4.74
N HIS A 88 -5.90 -7.47 3.69
CA HIS A 88 -5.00 -7.14 2.59
C HIS A 88 -5.65 -6.00 1.78
N ILE A 89 -4.94 -4.89 1.62
CA ILE A 89 -5.52 -3.69 0.99
C ILE A 89 -5.11 -3.60 -0.47
N GLU A 90 -3.80 -3.68 -0.77
CA GLU A 90 -3.34 -3.49 -2.14
C GLU A 90 -2.16 -4.38 -2.48
N THR A 91 -2.09 -4.82 -3.73
CA THR A 91 -0.90 -5.43 -4.31
C THR A 91 -0.68 -4.85 -5.70
N VAL A 92 0.53 -4.36 -5.94
CA VAL A 92 0.99 -3.91 -7.25
C VAL A 92 2.15 -4.80 -7.63
N ASN A 93 2.04 -5.54 -8.73
CA ASN A 93 3.06 -6.49 -9.17
C ASN A 93 3.31 -6.29 -10.65
N THR A 94 4.55 -5.91 -10.99
CA THR A 94 4.97 -5.65 -12.37
C THR A 94 5.80 -6.78 -12.95
N ALA A 95 6.07 -7.83 -12.17
CA ALA A 95 6.81 -8.99 -12.68
C ALA A 95 6.00 -9.73 -13.76
N PRO A 96 6.68 -10.30 -14.78
CA PRO A 96 6.01 -11.08 -15.83
C PRO A 96 5.31 -12.32 -15.27
#